data_97491561bd93929ab35f396ed02b3d85
#
_entry.id   97491561bd93929ab35f396ed02b3d85
#
_cell.length_a   1.000
_cell.length_b   1.000
_cell.length_c   1.000
_cell.angle_alpha   90.00
_cell.angle_beta   90.00
_cell.angle_gamma   90.00
#
_symmetry.space_group_name_H-M   'P 1'
#
loop_
_entity.id
_entity.type
_entity.pdbx_description
1 polymer ?
#
loop_
_entity_poly.entity_id
_entity_poly.type
_entity_poly.pdbx_seq_one_letter_code
_entity_poly.pdbx_strand_id
1 'polypeptide(L)'
;MTCQPVPLHIRPSLYYETAAFFGRRELHMSKHPAPSFEESVTSLHIAPPAFGTPADAQSFKAAETVTTIHAASNPVFLDTDRYSRQILFPGIGATGQHLLASAHVAIIGVGATGAASASLLARAGVGTLTLIDRDFVEPSNLQRQILFDEADARDALPKAEAARRKIALFNSDVTVHSHIADLVPANIHELLAPAHLVLDATDNFETRYLLNDYCVQQSKPWIYAAAVGAYAATMNILPRHLVQTDNREPATDNYAPTACLACIFPKPPTGPVETCDTAGILSTAVNLAASIQTTEALKLLTNQPHLMRRTLLSHDLWSNERTEINATKPNPSCTVCSQRIFTHLAGEGRPHITLCGRNSVQIHEHHRPVDFAAMHKRLAPHADIHDLRFNQLLLRFKRGPHTFTLFPDGRALIQGTTDITLARSLYARFIGS
;
A
#
# COMPACT_ATOMS: atom_id res chain seq x y z
N MET A 1 32.32 -36.24 20.64
CA MET A 1 31.71 -35.74 19.39
C MET A 1 31.56 -34.22 19.56
N THR A 2 32.52 -33.50 19.04
CA THR A 2 32.63 -32.03 19.16
C THR A 2 31.94 -31.41 17.98
N CYS A 3 30.83 -30.66 18.22
CA CYS A 3 30.21 -29.84 17.23
C CYS A 3 31.10 -28.64 16.89
N GLN A 4 31.57 -28.56 15.67
CA GLN A 4 32.19 -27.36 15.12
C GLN A 4 31.10 -26.38 14.66
N PRO A 5 31.26 -25.06 14.89
CA PRO A 5 30.32 -24.06 14.38
C PRO A 5 30.50 -23.87 12.88
N VAL A 6 29.38 -23.89 12.16
CA VAL A 6 29.30 -23.57 10.73
C VAL A 6 29.42 -22.05 10.56
N PRO A 7 30.33 -21.53 9.71
CA PRO A 7 30.41 -20.08 9.48
C PRO A 7 29.19 -19.60 8.70
N LEU A 8 28.45 -18.67 9.30
CA LEU A 8 27.41 -17.89 8.60
C LEU A 8 28.06 -17.02 7.54
N HIS A 9 27.94 -17.41 6.29
CA HIS A 9 28.20 -16.51 5.17
C HIS A 9 27.03 -15.55 5.06
N ILE A 10 27.19 -14.34 5.60
CA ILE A 10 26.32 -13.22 5.35
C ILE A 10 26.49 -12.83 3.87
N ARG A 11 25.49 -13.11 3.04
CA ARG A 11 25.46 -12.62 1.65
C ARG A 11 24.98 -11.16 1.65
N PRO A 12 25.71 -10.24 1.00
CA PRO A 12 25.27 -8.84 0.86
C PRO A 12 24.31 -8.72 -0.33
N SER A 13 23.03 -9.09 -0.16
CA SER A 13 22.09 -9.09 -1.30
C SER A 13 21.11 -7.92 -1.35
N LEU A 14 21.03 -7.09 -0.33
CA LEU A 14 20.07 -5.97 -0.24
C LEU A 14 20.68 -4.57 -0.39
N TYR A 15 21.99 -4.47 -0.50
CA TYR A 15 22.69 -3.21 -0.79
C TYR A 15 22.43 -2.68 -2.22
N TYR A 16 21.88 -3.50 -3.10
CA TYR A 16 21.78 -3.17 -4.53
C TYR A 16 20.58 -2.30 -4.90
N GLU A 17 19.50 -2.24 -4.13
CA GLU A 17 18.40 -1.31 -4.46
C GLU A 17 18.73 0.16 -4.10
N THR A 18 19.55 0.39 -3.09
CA THR A 18 20.03 1.75 -2.76
C THR A 18 21.44 2.02 -3.29
N ALA A 19 22.31 1.02 -3.39
CA ALA A 19 23.72 1.20 -3.81
C ALA A 19 23.92 1.23 -5.32
N ALA A 20 23.03 0.69 -6.15
CA ALA A 20 23.13 0.79 -7.61
C ALA A 20 22.93 2.23 -8.12
N PHE A 21 22.45 3.16 -7.26
CA PHE A 21 22.27 4.59 -7.60
C PHE A 21 23.39 5.51 -7.11
N PHE A 22 24.28 5.03 -6.24
CA PHE A 22 25.40 5.87 -5.78
C PHE A 22 26.70 5.42 -6.43
N GLY A 23 27.14 6.19 -7.43
CA GLY A 23 28.47 6.07 -7.99
C GLY A 23 29.53 6.10 -6.88
N ARG A 24 30.49 5.17 -6.94
CA ARG A 24 31.62 5.00 -6.02
C ARG A 24 32.21 6.34 -5.60
N ARG A 25 32.02 6.71 -4.35
CA ARG A 25 32.94 7.60 -3.63
C ARG A 25 33.64 6.70 -2.60
N GLU A 26 34.93 6.54 -2.79
CA GLU A 26 35.80 5.86 -1.85
C GLU A 26 35.79 6.59 -0.50
N LEU A 27 35.26 5.93 0.53
CA LEU A 27 35.39 6.36 1.90
C LEU A 27 36.66 5.73 2.46
N HIS A 28 37.68 6.55 2.69
CA HIS A 28 38.87 6.18 3.47
C HIS A 28 38.45 5.81 4.90
N MET A 29 38.47 4.55 5.21
CA MET A 29 38.34 4.05 6.60
C MET A 29 39.67 4.23 7.33
N SER A 30 39.72 5.15 8.29
CA SER A 30 40.80 5.21 9.28
C SER A 30 40.61 4.06 10.29
N LYS A 31 41.62 3.22 10.39
CA LYS A 31 41.70 2.14 11.40
C LYS A 31 41.97 2.76 12.76
N HIS A 32 41.03 2.71 13.70
CA HIS A 32 41.28 2.83 15.12
C HIS A 32 40.81 1.53 15.81
N PRO A 33 41.60 0.96 16.75
CA PRO A 33 41.24 -0.27 17.46
C PRO A 33 40.13 0.00 18.49
N ALA A 34 39.23 -0.98 18.64
CA ALA A 34 38.13 -0.96 19.59
C ALA A 34 38.66 -0.99 21.05
N PRO A 35 38.06 -0.23 21.98
CA PRO A 35 38.33 -0.37 23.39
C PRO A 35 37.59 -1.58 23.98
N SER A 36 38.28 -2.25 24.94
CA SER A 36 37.81 -3.41 25.69
C SER A 36 36.62 -3.05 26.60
N PHE A 37 35.64 -3.95 26.62
CA PHE A 37 34.49 -3.93 27.52
C PHE A 37 34.94 -4.35 28.93
N GLU A 38 34.88 -3.41 29.89
CA GLU A 38 34.77 -3.72 31.32
C GLU A 38 33.74 -2.79 31.98
N GLU A 39 32.83 -3.42 32.62
CA GLU A 39 31.79 -3.05 33.55
C GLU A 39 31.68 -1.58 34.03
N SER A 40 30.52 -0.98 33.78
CA SER A 40 29.89 -0.03 34.73
C SER A 40 28.37 -0.02 34.51
N VAL A 41 27.65 -0.82 35.27
CA VAL A 41 26.22 -0.71 35.44
C VAL A 41 25.93 0.47 36.37
N THR A 42 25.70 1.64 35.80
CA THR A 42 25.16 2.78 36.56
C THR A 42 23.67 2.88 36.22
N SER A 43 22.84 2.66 37.24
CA SER A 43 21.40 2.79 37.17
C SER A 43 21.00 4.21 36.74
N LEU A 44 20.49 4.37 35.52
CA LEU A 44 19.83 5.60 35.09
C LEU A 44 18.43 5.63 35.71
N HIS A 45 18.26 6.40 36.77
CA HIS A 45 16.95 6.86 37.23
C HIS A 45 16.46 7.92 36.24
N ILE A 46 15.54 7.53 35.35
CA ILE A 46 14.78 8.48 34.55
C ILE A 46 13.63 9.00 35.42
N ALA A 47 13.77 10.21 35.89
CA ALA A 47 12.66 10.91 36.53
C ALA A 47 11.54 11.20 35.50
N PRO A 48 10.26 11.00 35.83
CA PRO A 48 9.19 11.38 34.93
C PRO A 48 9.15 12.90 34.75
N PRO A 49 8.78 13.41 33.55
CA PRO A 49 8.66 14.85 33.34
C PRO A 49 7.61 15.44 34.28
N ALA A 50 7.97 16.49 35.00
CA ALA A 50 7.08 17.22 35.87
C ALA A 50 5.95 17.86 35.05
N PHE A 51 4.72 17.46 35.33
CA PHE A 51 3.53 18.14 34.86
C PHE A 51 3.45 19.49 35.54
N GLY A 52 3.52 20.58 34.79
CA GLY A 52 3.30 21.92 35.26
C GLY A 52 1.86 22.08 35.78
N THR A 53 1.71 22.76 36.93
CA THR A 53 0.44 23.11 37.50
C THR A 53 -0.36 24.06 36.62
N PRO A 54 -1.70 24.04 36.67
CA PRO A 54 -2.57 24.87 35.83
C PRO A 54 -2.70 26.30 36.39
N ALA A 55 -1.80 27.17 36.02
CA ALA A 55 -1.93 28.59 36.34
C ALA A 55 -1.28 29.42 35.21
N ASP A 56 -1.82 29.38 34.00
CA ASP A 56 -1.66 30.39 32.94
C ASP A 56 -2.73 30.22 31.86
N ALA A 57 -4.00 30.14 32.29
CA ALA A 57 -5.13 30.26 31.39
C ALA A 57 -5.53 31.74 31.26
N GLN A 58 -4.77 32.51 30.51
CA GLN A 58 -5.26 33.80 30.05
C GLN A 58 -4.82 34.12 28.64
N SER A 59 -5.86 34.36 27.84
CA SER A 59 -5.85 35.05 26.53
C SER A 59 -5.23 34.32 25.30
N PHE A 60 -5.94 33.33 24.74
CA PHE A 60 -5.97 33.22 23.30
C PHE A 60 -7.37 33.63 22.82
N LYS A 61 -7.46 34.83 22.26
CA LYS A 61 -8.64 35.25 21.49
C LYS A 61 -8.75 34.33 20.27
N ALA A 62 -9.83 33.59 20.21
CA ALA A 62 -10.22 32.80 19.05
C ALA A 62 -10.45 33.77 17.86
N ALA A 63 -9.66 33.64 16.82
CA ALA A 63 -10.03 34.10 15.51
C ALA A 63 -10.88 32.98 14.89
N GLU A 64 -12.20 33.12 15.00
CA GLU A 64 -13.15 32.34 14.25
C GLU A 64 -13.00 32.70 12.76
N THR A 65 -12.46 31.78 11.99
CA THR A 65 -12.71 31.74 10.55
C THR A 65 -13.10 30.30 10.20
N VAL A 66 -14.41 30.05 10.34
CA VAL A 66 -15.06 28.82 9.90
C VAL A 66 -15.08 28.85 8.38
N THR A 67 -14.18 28.13 7.72
CA THR A 67 -14.30 27.82 6.30
C THR A 67 -15.30 26.69 6.14
N THR A 68 -16.49 27.02 5.69
CA THR A 68 -17.61 26.12 5.47
C THR A 68 -17.29 25.21 4.29
N ILE A 69 -16.89 23.98 4.55
CA ILE A 69 -16.98 22.90 3.55
C ILE A 69 -18.46 22.59 3.41
N HIS A 70 -19.06 22.92 2.29
CA HIS A 70 -20.41 22.48 1.94
C HIS A 70 -20.40 20.96 1.72
N ALA A 71 -20.57 20.21 2.80
CA ALA A 71 -20.99 18.82 2.74
C ALA A 71 -22.52 18.80 2.87
N ALA A 72 -23.19 18.54 1.76
CA ALA A 72 -24.53 18.00 1.81
C ALA A 72 -24.41 16.55 2.28
N SER A 73 -24.44 16.32 3.58
CA SER A 73 -24.49 14.96 4.15
C SER A 73 -25.05 15.06 5.56
N ASN A 74 -25.86 14.08 5.89
CA ASN A 74 -26.40 13.84 7.22
C ASN A 74 -25.31 13.97 8.30
N PRO A 75 -25.61 14.49 9.50
CA PRO A 75 -24.62 14.56 10.56
C PRO A 75 -24.05 13.18 10.83
N VAL A 76 -22.73 13.04 10.65
CA VAL A 76 -22.02 11.81 10.98
C VAL A 76 -22.13 11.59 12.48
N PHE A 77 -22.89 10.56 12.87
CA PHE A 77 -23.03 10.21 14.28
C PHE A 77 -21.75 9.50 14.72
N LEU A 78 -20.96 10.15 15.57
CA LEU A 78 -19.74 9.58 16.13
C LEU A 78 -20.05 8.72 17.35
N ASP A 79 -19.70 7.45 17.30
CA ASP A 79 -19.61 6.62 18.50
C ASP A 79 -18.40 7.07 19.34
N THR A 80 -18.66 8.03 20.25
CA THR A 80 -17.63 8.62 21.11
C THR A 80 -17.04 7.61 22.09
N ASP A 81 -17.75 6.54 22.42
CA ASP A 81 -17.24 5.49 23.31
C ASP A 81 -16.19 4.64 22.60
N ARG A 82 -16.45 4.20 21.37
CA ARG A 82 -15.52 3.44 20.52
C ARG A 82 -14.18 4.16 20.37
N TYR A 83 -14.20 5.47 20.13
CA TYR A 83 -13.01 6.28 19.86
C TYR A 83 -12.50 7.06 21.08
N SER A 84 -13.04 6.82 22.27
CA SER A 84 -12.74 7.59 23.48
C SER A 84 -11.23 7.70 23.76
N ARG A 85 -10.47 6.62 23.60
CA ARG A 85 -9.02 6.61 23.83
C ARG A 85 -8.25 7.38 22.75
N GLN A 86 -8.72 7.33 21.52
CA GLN A 86 -8.12 8.06 20.40
C GLN A 86 -8.42 9.56 20.49
N ILE A 87 -9.62 9.93 20.91
CA ILE A 87 -10.02 11.33 21.16
C ILE A 87 -9.19 11.98 22.26
N LEU A 88 -8.78 11.22 23.29
CA LEU A 88 -7.91 11.72 24.35
C LEU A 88 -6.48 12.02 23.87
N PHE A 89 -6.05 11.46 22.75
CA PHE A 89 -4.75 11.78 22.18
C PHE A 89 -4.79 13.17 21.54
N PRO A 90 -3.96 14.16 22.03
CA PRO A 90 -4.05 15.56 21.60
C PRO A 90 -3.82 15.76 20.10
N GLY A 91 -3.06 14.85 19.44
CA GLY A 91 -2.82 14.88 18.00
C GLY A 91 -4.06 14.56 17.16
N ILE A 92 -5.12 14.01 17.75
CA ILE A 92 -6.39 13.74 17.07
C ILE A 92 -7.51 14.58 17.69
N GLY A 93 -7.81 14.40 18.98
CA GLY A 93 -8.89 15.10 19.65
C GLY A 93 -10.27 14.81 19.05
N ALA A 94 -11.29 15.48 19.53
CA ALA A 94 -12.65 15.35 19.01
C ALA A 94 -12.75 15.87 17.55
N THR A 95 -12.14 17.01 17.27
CA THR A 95 -12.13 17.61 15.92
C THR A 95 -11.46 16.69 14.88
N GLY A 96 -10.30 16.14 15.21
CA GLY A 96 -9.62 15.19 14.34
C GLY A 96 -10.44 13.93 14.09
N GLN A 97 -11.16 13.42 15.12
CA GLN A 97 -12.04 12.28 14.96
C GLN A 97 -13.19 12.55 13.99
N HIS A 98 -13.77 13.74 14.01
CA HIS A 98 -14.80 14.15 13.04
C HIS A 98 -14.23 14.23 11.60
N LEU A 99 -13.00 14.75 11.46
CA LEU A 99 -12.32 14.77 10.17
C LEU A 99 -12.06 13.36 9.62
N LEU A 100 -11.63 12.43 10.49
CA LEU A 100 -11.45 11.02 10.12
C LEU A 100 -12.76 10.37 9.66
N ALA A 101 -13.86 10.61 10.38
CA ALA A 101 -15.17 10.06 10.04
C ALA A 101 -15.70 10.57 8.69
N SER A 102 -15.25 11.74 8.24
CA SER A 102 -15.59 12.32 6.94
C SER A 102 -14.58 11.98 5.84
N ALA A 103 -13.47 11.33 6.19
CA ALA A 103 -12.39 11.06 5.26
C ALA A 103 -12.67 9.84 4.37
N HIS A 104 -12.13 9.89 3.14
CA HIS A 104 -12.14 8.79 2.20
C HIS A 104 -10.71 8.44 1.79
N VAL A 105 -10.29 7.19 1.99
CA VAL A 105 -8.95 6.69 1.63
C VAL A 105 -9.06 5.54 0.65
N ALA A 106 -8.30 5.62 -0.44
CA ALA A 106 -8.13 4.49 -1.36
C ALA A 106 -6.84 3.72 -1.03
N ILE A 107 -6.92 2.40 -0.96
CA ILE A 107 -5.80 1.49 -0.68
C ILE A 107 -5.61 0.58 -1.90
N ILE A 108 -4.44 0.67 -2.51
CA ILE A 108 -4.09 -0.10 -3.70
C ILE A 108 -3.19 -1.27 -3.29
N GLY A 109 -3.70 -2.48 -3.54
CA GLY A 109 -3.15 -3.71 -2.97
C GLY A 109 -3.69 -3.96 -1.56
N VAL A 110 -4.41 -5.06 -1.37
CA VAL A 110 -4.94 -5.51 -0.07
C VAL A 110 -4.20 -6.78 0.37
N GLY A 111 -2.90 -6.81 0.04
CA GLY A 111 -1.97 -7.83 0.49
C GLY A 111 -1.54 -7.58 1.94
N ALA A 112 -0.26 -7.83 2.24
CA ALA A 112 0.23 -7.76 3.60
C ALA A 112 0.17 -6.35 4.20
N THR A 113 0.73 -5.36 3.49
CA THR A 113 0.72 -3.95 3.95
C THR A 113 -0.69 -3.36 3.90
N GLY A 114 -1.41 -3.57 2.79
CA GLY A 114 -2.73 -2.96 2.61
C GLY A 114 -3.81 -3.51 3.54
N ALA A 115 -3.81 -4.81 3.83
CA ALA A 115 -4.72 -5.41 4.79
C ALA A 115 -4.50 -4.85 6.21
N ALA A 116 -3.24 -4.69 6.60
CA ALA A 116 -2.89 -4.07 7.89
C ALA A 116 -3.30 -2.58 7.93
N SER A 117 -2.98 -1.80 6.88
CA SER A 117 -3.37 -0.39 6.78
C SER A 117 -4.90 -0.21 6.78
N ALA A 118 -5.64 -1.06 6.05
CA ALA A 118 -7.10 -1.03 6.03
C ALA A 118 -7.70 -1.30 7.43
N SER A 119 -7.15 -2.30 8.15
CA SER A 119 -7.56 -2.60 9.52
C SER A 119 -7.30 -1.43 10.45
N LEU A 120 -6.11 -0.81 10.38
CA LEU A 120 -5.73 0.32 11.24
C LEU A 120 -6.60 1.56 10.96
N LEU A 121 -6.82 1.91 9.70
CA LEU A 121 -7.67 3.06 9.33
C LEU A 121 -9.12 2.86 9.70
N ALA A 122 -9.67 1.66 9.47
CA ALA A 122 -11.04 1.34 9.87
C ALA A 122 -11.21 1.39 11.40
N ARG A 123 -10.23 0.91 12.17
CA ARG A 123 -10.22 1.01 13.64
C ARG A 123 -10.07 2.46 14.12
N ALA A 124 -9.35 3.29 13.37
CA ALA A 124 -9.25 4.72 13.66
C ALA A 124 -10.52 5.51 13.29
N GLY A 125 -11.49 4.89 12.61
CA GLY A 125 -12.76 5.52 12.26
C GLY A 125 -12.69 6.39 11.02
N VAL A 126 -11.84 6.05 10.05
CA VAL A 126 -11.90 6.65 8.71
C VAL A 126 -13.20 6.22 8.06
N GLY A 127 -14.03 7.20 7.66
CA GLY A 127 -15.42 6.96 7.28
C GLY A 127 -15.60 6.14 6.02
N THR A 128 -14.72 6.28 5.03
CA THR A 128 -14.82 5.53 3.77
C THR A 128 -13.46 4.96 3.36
N LEU A 129 -13.44 3.70 2.99
CA LEU A 129 -12.28 3.01 2.40
C LEU A 129 -12.65 2.44 1.03
N THR A 130 -11.85 2.75 0.02
CA THR A 130 -11.87 2.06 -1.28
C THR A 130 -10.71 1.08 -1.34
N LEU A 131 -11.00 -0.21 -1.40
CA LEU A 131 -10.02 -1.30 -1.41
C LEU A 131 -9.94 -1.89 -2.82
N ILE A 132 -8.76 -1.84 -3.44
CA ILE A 132 -8.54 -2.30 -4.80
C ILE A 132 -7.48 -3.39 -4.78
N ASP A 133 -7.86 -4.61 -5.13
CA ASP A 133 -6.96 -5.76 -5.27
C ASP A 133 -7.56 -6.78 -6.24
N ARG A 134 -6.72 -7.35 -7.07
CA ARG A 134 -7.12 -8.36 -8.06
C ARG A 134 -7.05 -9.79 -7.55
N ASP A 135 -6.30 -10.03 -6.46
CA ASP A 135 -5.95 -11.35 -5.95
C ASP A 135 -7.00 -11.89 -4.98
N PHE A 136 -6.85 -13.17 -4.67
CA PHE A 136 -7.62 -13.88 -3.64
C PHE A 136 -6.72 -14.33 -2.50
N VAL A 137 -7.34 -14.68 -1.37
CA VAL A 137 -6.63 -15.16 -0.18
C VAL A 137 -6.15 -16.59 -0.41
N GLU A 138 -4.87 -16.85 -0.09
CA GLU A 138 -4.24 -18.17 -0.13
C GLU A 138 -3.64 -18.53 1.22
N PRO A 139 -3.48 -19.83 1.56
CA PRO A 139 -2.86 -20.26 2.81
C PRO A 139 -1.46 -19.65 3.04
N SER A 140 -0.67 -19.48 1.96
CA SER A 140 0.66 -18.85 1.99
C SER A 140 0.63 -17.37 2.39
N ASN A 141 -0.54 -16.73 2.36
CA ASN A 141 -0.72 -15.33 2.73
C ASN A 141 -0.87 -15.15 4.24
N LEU A 142 -1.44 -16.14 4.94
CA LEU A 142 -1.88 -16.02 6.33
C LEU A 142 -0.76 -15.68 7.32
N GLN A 143 0.48 -16.07 7.00
CA GLN A 143 1.63 -15.75 7.88
C GLN A 143 1.94 -14.24 7.97
N ARG A 144 1.42 -13.39 7.03
CA ARG A 144 1.70 -11.96 7.00
C ARG A 144 0.51 -11.05 6.69
N GLN A 145 -0.58 -11.58 6.14
CA GLN A 145 -1.78 -10.82 5.81
C GLN A 145 -2.78 -10.94 6.97
N ILE A 146 -2.53 -10.20 8.04
CA ILE A 146 -3.13 -10.35 9.38
C ILE A 146 -4.65 -10.16 9.45
N LEU A 147 -5.27 -9.62 8.41
CA LEU A 147 -6.73 -9.40 8.37
C LEU A 147 -7.49 -10.67 7.95
N PHE A 148 -6.82 -11.64 7.33
CA PHE A 148 -7.42 -12.84 6.78
C PHE A 148 -7.20 -14.07 7.66
N ASP A 149 -8.11 -15.05 7.53
CA ASP A 149 -8.05 -16.33 8.23
C ASP A 149 -8.13 -17.53 7.29
N GLU A 150 -8.08 -18.73 7.88
CA GLU A 150 -8.14 -20.00 7.13
C GLU A 150 -9.45 -20.19 6.37
N ALA A 151 -10.57 -19.62 6.85
CA ALA A 151 -11.85 -19.70 6.14
C ALA A 151 -11.77 -18.89 4.84
N ASP A 152 -11.20 -17.68 4.88
CA ASP A 152 -11.01 -16.85 3.68
C ASP A 152 -10.14 -17.56 2.64
N ALA A 153 -9.05 -18.22 3.10
CA ALA A 153 -8.15 -18.96 2.22
C ALA A 153 -8.80 -20.22 1.64
N ARG A 154 -9.56 -20.99 2.46
CA ARG A 154 -10.27 -22.17 2.01
C ARG A 154 -11.31 -21.84 0.95
N ASP A 155 -12.03 -20.75 1.16
CA ASP A 155 -13.08 -20.28 0.27
C ASP A 155 -12.54 -19.47 -0.91
N ALA A 156 -11.22 -19.25 -0.94
CA ALA A 156 -10.50 -18.45 -1.95
C ALA A 156 -11.19 -17.09 -2.18
N LEU A 157 -11.53 -16.39 -1.11
CA LEU A 157 -12.18 -15.09 -1.22
C LEU A 157 -11.24 -14.07 -1.86
N PRO A 158 -11.72 -13.21 -2.76
CA PRO A 158 -10.96 -12.06 -3.22
C PRO A 158 -10.54 -11.18 -2.04
N LYS A 159 -9.27 -10.73 -2.01
CA LYS A 159 -8.69 -10.01 -0.87
C LYS A 159 -9.48 -8.75 -0.51
N ALA A 160 -9.86 -7.95 -1.51
CA ALA A 160 -10.64 -6.73 -1.26
C ALA A 160 -11.99 -7.03 -0.61
N GLU A 161 -12.68 -8.09 -1.06
CA GLU A 161 -13.98 -8.50 -0.49
C GLU A 161 -13.83 -9.15 0.88
N ALA A 162 -12.80 -9.99 1.08
CA ALA A 162 -12.51 -10.56 2.39
C ALA A 162 -12.22 -9.46 3.42
N ALA A 163 -11.42 -8.46 3.06
CA ALA A 163 -11.13 -7.30 3.90
C ALA A 163 -12.40 -6.52 4.25
N ARG A 164 -13.28 -6.25 3.28
CA ARG A 164 -14.57 -5.58 3.51
C ARG A 164 -15.40 -6.34 4.56
N ARG A 165 -15.52 -7.66 4.42
CA ARG A 165 -16.26 -8.50 5.37
C ARG A 165 -15.65 -8.47 6.77
N LYS A 166 -14.32 -8.57 6.87
CA LYS A 166 -13.62 -8.53 8.16
C LYS A 166 -13.75 -7.18 8.85
N ILE A 167 -13.65 -6.07 8.10
CA ILE A 167 -13.82 -4.72 8.65
C ILE A 167 -15.22 -4.56 9.23
N ALA A 168 -16.25 -5.01 8.56
CA ALA A 168 -17.63 -4.93 9.03
C ALA A 168 -17.86 -5.65 10.38
N LEU A 169 -17.03 -6.65 10.73
CA LEU A 169 -17.14 -7.37 12.01
C LEU A 169 -16.66 -6.55 13.21
N PHE A 170 -15.77 -5.58 13.02
CA PHE A 170 -15.22 -4.79 14.13
C PHE A 170 -15.54 -3.30 14.03
N ASN A 171 -15.93 -2.80 12.86
CA ASN A 171 -16.39 -1.43 12.69
C ASN A 171 -17.40 -1.33 11.53
N SER A 172 -18.68 -1.46 11.83
CA SER A 172 -19.78 -1.38 10.88
C SER A 172 -20.07 0.04 10.38
N ASP A 173 -19.53 1.07 11.05
CA ASP A 173 -19.75 2.47 10.69
C ASP A 173 -18.89 2.91 9.50
N VAL A 174 -17.84 2.12 9.17
CA VAL A 174 -16.96 2.38 8.05
C VAL A 174 -17.56 1.85 6.76
N THR A 175 -17.76 2.72 5.79
CA THR A 175 -18.16 2.32 4.43
C THR A 175 -16.97 1.76 3.69
N VAL A 176 -17.06 0.52 3.21
CA VAL A 176 -15.97 -0.11 2.44
C VAL A 176 -16.44 -0.48 1.05
N HIS A 177 -15.83 0.12 0.04
CA HIS A 177 -15.99 -0.23 -1.38
C HIS A 177 -14.87 -1.19 -1.77
N SER A 178 -15.21 -2.44 -2.11
CA SER A 178 -14.27 -3.47 -2.55
C SER A 178 -14.29 -3.61 -4.06
N HIS A 179 -13.14 -3.43 -4.71
CA HIS A 179 -12.96 -3.58 -6.16
C HIS A 179 -11.97 -4.70 -6.44
N ILE A 180 -12.47 -5.75 -7.10
CA ILE A 180 -11.66 -6.92 -7.51
C ILE A 180 -11.12 -6.63 -8.92
N ALA A 181 -10.12 -5.77 -8.99
CA ALA A 181 -9.63 -5.24 -10.25
C ALA A 181 -8.13 -4.95 -10.21
N ASP A 182 -7.50 -4.99 -11.39
CA ASP A 182 -6.21 -4.34 -11.61
C ASP A 182 -6.39 -2.84 -11.70
N LEU A 183 -5.48 -2.08 -11.11
CA LEU A 183 -5.42 -0.65 -11.33
C LEU A 183 -4.71 -0.39 -12.67
N VAL A 184 -5.42 0.18 -13.62
CA VAL A 184 -4.96 0.45 -14.98
C VAL A 184 -5.29 1.90 -15.38
N PRO A 185 -4.64 2.49 -16.42
CA PRO A 185 -4.97 3.85 -16.86
C PRO A 185 -6.45 4.06 -17.16
N ALA A 186 -7.14 3.02 -17.65
CA ALA A 186 -8.54 3.11 -18.02
C ALA A 186 -9.51 3.28 -16.84
N ASN A 187 -9.16 2.76 -15.65
CA ASN A 187 -10.04 2.79 -14.47
C ASN A 187 -9.51 3.62 -13.29
N ILE A 188 -8.24 4.04 -13.32
CA ILE A 188 -7.60 4.71 -12.18
C ILE A 188 -8.35 5.98 -11.77
N HIS A 189 -8.85 6.76 -12.73
CA HIS A 189 -9.57 7.99 -12.43
C HIS A 189 -10.89 7.69 -11.73
N GLU A 190 -11.68 6.76 -12.25
CA GLU A 190 -12.96 6.38 -11.65
C GLU A 190 -12.79 5.88 -10.22
N LEU A 191 -11.80 4.99 -10.00
CA LEU A 191 -11.58 4.36 -8.71
C LEU A 191 -10.97 5.29 -7.65
N LEU A 192 -10.12 6.25 -8.07
CA LEU A 192 -9.36 7.08 -7.12
C LEU A 192 -9.87 8.51 -7.01
N ALA A 193 -10.69 9.01 -7.95
CA ALA A 193 -11.17 10.40 -7.91
C ALA A 193 -11.88 10.76 -6.59
N PRO A 194 -12.74 9.90 -6.01
CA PRO A 194 -13.44 10.23 -4.77
C PRO A 194 -12.55 10.29 -3.52
N ALA A 195 -11.39 9.63 -3.53
CA ALA A 195 -10.53 9.52 -2.35
C ALA A 195 -9.79 10.83 -2.05
N HIS A 196 -9.68 11.20 -0.77
CA HIS A 196 -8.86 12.33 -0.30
C HIS A 196 -7.37 11.98 -0.26
N LEU A 197 -7.05 10.71 -0.05
CA LEU A 197 -5.70 10.17 0.09
C LEU A 197 -5.62 8.79 -0.56
N VAL A 198 -4.48 8.49 -1.20
CA VAL A 198 -4.18 7.17 -1.74
C VAL A 198 -3.04 6.53 -0.95
N LEU A 199 -3.21 5.27 -0.54
CA LEU A 199 -2.16 4.45 0.04
C LEU A 199 -1.71 3.40 -0.98
N ASP A 200 -0.42 3.42 -1.30
CA ASP A 200 0.23 2.36 -2.07
C ASP A 200 0.67 1.24 -1.13
N ALA A 201 0.11 0.07 -1.33
CA ALA A 201 0.48 -1.16 -0.66
C ALA A 201 0.74 -2.29 -1.68
N THR A 202 1.11 -1.90 -2.90
CA THR A 202 1.40 -2.83 -4.00
C THR A 202 2.81 -3.42 -3.87
N ASP A 203 3.03 -4.52 -4.57
CA ASP A 203 4.31 -5.22 -4.65
C ASP A 203 4.99 -5.10 -6.03
N ASN A 204 4.48 -4.23 -6.90
CA ASN A 204 5.00 -4.07 -8.26
C ASN A 204 5.24 -2.61 -8.64
N PHE A 205 6.29 -2.39 -9.42
CA PHE A 205 6.71 -1.05 -9.83
C PHE A 205 5.77 -0.42 -10.86
N GLU A 206 5.15 -1.20 -11.73
CA GLU A 206 4.27 -0.68 -12.77
C GLU A 206 3.10 0.10 -12.16
N THR A 207 2.41 -0.49 -11.20
CA THR A 207 1.32 0.18 -10.48
C THR A 207 1.82 1.40 -9.70
N ARG A 208 3.01 1.34 -9.09
CA ARG A 208 3.60 2.47 -8.35
C ARG A 208 3.87 3.67 -9.24
N TYR A 209 4.43 3.47 -10.43
CA TYR A 209 4.66 4.56 -11.37
C TYR A 209 3.36 5.11 -11.96
N LEU A 210 2.38 4.23 -12.21
CA LEU A 210 1.04 4.66 -12.60
C LEU A 210 0.37 5.52 -11.52
N LEU A 211 0.47 5.10 -10.25
CA LEU A 211 -0.03 5.89 -9.10
C LEU A 211 0.68 7.24 -9.01
N ASN A 212 2.02 7.25 -9.17
CA ASN A 212 2.79 8.50 -9.14
C ASN A 212 2.35 9.46 -10.23
N ASP A 213 2.18 8.99 -11.48
CA ASP A 213 1.72 9.80 -12.59
C ASP A 213 0.33 10.38 -12.33
N TYR A 214 -0.62 9.53 -11.93
CA TYR A 214 -1.99 9.93 -11.67
C TYR A 214 -2.08 10.91 -10.49
N CYS A 215 -1.46 10.58 -9.35
CA CYS A 215 -1.56 11.40 -8.15
C CYS A 215 -0.86 12.77 -8.34
N VAL A 216 0.26 12.81 -9.04
CA VAL A 216 0.93 14.08 -9.40
C VAL A 216 0.08 14.88 -10.39
N GLN A 217 -0.52 14.24 -11.39
CA GLN A 217 -1.39 14.91 -12.36
C GLN A 217 -2.61 15.53 -11.69
N GLN A 218 -3.27 14.79 -10.80
CA GLN A 218 -4.49 15.20 -10.11
C GLN A 218 -4.22 15.98 -8.82
N SER A 219 -2.96 16.29 -8.50
CA SER A 219 -2.56 16.94 -7.24
C SER A 219 -3.07 16.21 -5.99
N LYS A 220 -3.18 14.89 -6.07
CA LYS A 220 -3.70 14.02 -5.02
C LYS A 220 -2.58 13.53 -4.13
N PRO A 221 -2.63 13.72 -2.79
CA PRO A 221 -1.62 13.19 -1.88
C PRO A 221 -1.66 11.67 -1.86
N TRP A 222 -0.49 11.05 -1.74
CA TRP A 222 -0.38 9.61 -1.59
C TRP A 222 0.83 9.20 -0.76
N ILE A 223 0.76 8.01 -0.17
CA ILE A 223 1.81 7.49 0.70
C ILE A 223 2.28 6.16 0.16
N TYR A 224 3.53 6.15 -0.31
CA TYR A 224 4.23 4.95 -0.73
C TYR A 224 4.59 4.08 0.45
N ALA A 225 4.40 2.77 0.34
CA ALA A 225 4.95 1.77 1.25
C ALA A 225 5.45 0.55 0.47
N ALA A 226 6.55 -0.01 0.93
CA ALA A 226 7.12 -1.24 0.41
C ALA A 226 7.69 -2.07 1.56
N ALA A 227 7.67 -3.40 1.41
CA ALA A 227 8.35 -4.32 2.30
C ALA A 227 8.87 -5.51 1.50
N VAL A 228 10.11 -5.94 1.77
CA VAL A 228 10.74 -7.14 1.22
C VAL A 228 11.79 -7.65 2.20
N GLY A 229 11.88 -8.95 2.41
CA GLY A 229 12.76 -9.50 3.43
C GLY A 229 12.42 -8.97 4.83
N ALA A 230 13.39 -8.32 5.48
CA ALA A 230 13.22 -7.62 6.74
C ALA A 230 13.05 -6.08 6.58
N TYR A 231 13.07 -5.58 5.34
CA TYR A 231 12.98 -4.16 5.04
C TYR A 231 11.55 -3.66 5.01
N ALA A 232 11.35 -2.49 5.61
CA ALA A 232 10.15 -1.67 5.51
C ALA A 232 10.54 -0.27 5.00
N ALA A 233 9.89 0.22 3.96
CA ALA A 233 10.13 1.56 3.43
C ALA A 233 8.82 2.33 3.26
N THR A 234 8.84 3.64 3.56
CA THR A 234 7.68 4.51 3.38
C THR A 234 8.10 5.93 2.98
N MET A 235 7.28 6.57 2.13
CA MET A 235 7.50 7.95 1.70
C MET A 235 6.17 8.67 1.52
N ASN A 236 6.08 9.90 2.00
CA ASN A 236 4.93 10.76 1.78
C ASN A 236 5.13 11.56 0.50
N ILE A 237 4.21 11.48 -0.44
CA ILE A 237 4.21 12.26 -1.67
C ILE A 237 3.05 13.25 -1.62
N LEU A 238 3.41 14.51 -1.44
CA LEU A 238 2.49 15.65 -1.39
C LEU A 238 2.71 16.48 -2.67
N PRO A 239 1.87 16.31 -3.70
CA PRO A 239 2.01 17.04 -4.96
C PRO A 239 1.78 18.54 -4.76
N ARG A 240 2.29 19.35 -5.70
CA ARG A 240 1.98 20.77 -5.76
C ARG A 240 0.49 20.93 -6.07
N HIS A 241 -0.25 21.69 -5.26
CA HIS A 241 -1.59 22.12 -5.63
C HIS A 241 -1.53 22.97 -6.91
N LEU A 242 -2.26 22.54 -7.91
CA LEU A 242 -2.54 23.38 -9.07
C LEU A 242 -3.68 24.28 -8.62
N VAL A 243 -3.40 25.57 -8.49
CA VAL A 243 -4.45 26.57 -8.30
C VAL A 243 -5.38 26.46 -9.49
N GLN A 244 -6.58 25.90 -9.29
CA GLN A 244 -7.64 26.04 -10.28
C GLN A 244 -8.03 27.51 -10.28
N THR A 245 -7.99 28.13 -11.46
CA THR A 245 -8.25 29.56 -11.68
C THR A 245 -9.75 29.93 -11.57
N ASP A 246 -10.54 29.10 -10.94
CA ASP A 246 -11.91 29.47 -10.56
C ASP A 246 -11.84 30.26 -9.26
N ASN A 247 -12.26 31.49 -9.30
CA ASN A 247 -12.31 32.56 -8.29
C ASN A 247 -12.76 32.16 -6.85
N ARG A 248 -12.37 30.99 -6.38
CA ARG A 248 -12.46 30.57 -4.98
C ARG A 248 -11.09 30.81 -4.36
N GLU A 249 -11.07 31.56 -3.27
CA GLU A 249 -9.87 31.74 -2.45
C GLU A 249 -9.22 30.36 -2.26
N PRO A 250 -7.88 30.25 -2.45
CA PRO A 250 -7.19 29.00 -2.24
C PRO A 250 -7.46 28.59 -0.81
N ALA A 251 -8.16 27.46 -0.62
CA ALA A 251 -8.11 26.77 0.64
C ALA A 251 -6.62 26.66 0.99
N THR A 252 -6.24 27.21 2.14
CA THR A 252 -4.87 27.28 2.60
C THR A 252 -4.35 25.89 2.92
N ASP A 253 -4.10 25.08 1.89
CA ASP A 253 -3.41 23.80 2.01
C ASP A 253 -1.93 24.09 2.24
N ASN A 254 -1.63 24.29 3.49
CA ASN A 254 -0.38 24.84 4.03
C ASN A 254 0.79 23.87 3.98
N TYR A 255 0.95 23.07 2.92
CA TYR A 255 2.17 22.26 2.79
C TYR A 255 2.93 22.56 1.49
N ALA A 256 4.24 22.68 1.61
CA ALA A 256 5.12 22.70 0.44
C ALA A 256 5.14 21.30 -0.22
N PRO A 257 5.17 21.21 -1.56
CA PRO A 257 5.26 19.94 -2.24
C PRO A 257 6.53 19.17 -1.86
N THR A 258 6.44 17.83 -1.81
CA THR A 258 7.59 16.94 -1.60
C THR A 258 8.12 16.42 -2.94
N ALA A 259 9.25 15.72 -2.92
CA ALA A 259 9.69 14.90 -4.05
C ALA A 259 8.62 13.86 -4.37
N CYS A 260 8.35 13.61 -5.65
CA CYS A 260 7.53 12.48 -6.07
C CYS A 260 8.35 11.20 -6.17
N LEU A 261 7.73 10.05 -6.43
CA LEU A 261 8.45 8.77 -6.54
C LEU A 261 9.54 8.83 -7.61
N ALA A 262 9.26 9.41 -8.79
CA ALA A 262 10.22 9.56 -9.88
C ALA A 262 11.37 10.54 -9.58
N CYS A 263 11.26 11.40 -8.58
CA CYS A 263 12.39 12.22 -8.11
C CYS A 263 13.46 11.37 -7.42
N ILE A 264 13.03 10.32 -6.71
CA ILE A 264 13.92 9.43 -5.94
C ILE A 264 14.32 8.23 -6.80
N PHE A 265 13.37 7.66 -7.54
CA PHE A 265 13.54 6.52 -8.44
C PHE A 265 13.14 6.93 -9.86
N PRO A 266 14.06 7.51 -10.65
CA PRO A 266 13.73 8.07 -11.98
C PRO A 266 13.23 7.05 -13.00
N LYS A 267 13.58 5.80 -12.82
CA LYS A 267 13.18 4.67 -13.70
C LYS A 267 12.87 3.44 -12.85
N PRO A 268 11.94 2.59 -13.29
CA PRO A 268 11.81 1.26 -12.70
C PRO A 268 13.13 0.50 -12.76
N PRO A 269 13.44 -0.33 -11.75
CA PRO A 269 14.64 -1.16 -11.79
C PRO A 269 14.61 -2.09 -13.01
N THR A 270 15.76 -2.25 -13.67
CA THR A 270 15.94 -3.13 -14.81
C THR A 270 16.59 -4.42 -14.35
N GLY A 271 16.01 -5.58 -14.72
CA GLY A 271 16.50 -6.90 -14.32
C GLY A 271 15.63 -7.59 -13.26
N PRO A 272 16.05 -8.76 -12.77
CA PRO A 272 15.32 -9.48 -11.72
C PRO A 272 15.33 -8.67 -10.44
N VAL A 273 14.15 -8.28 -9.99
CA VAL A 273 13.92 -7.58 -8.72
C VAL A 273 13.54 -8.61 -7.67
N GLU A 274 14.10 -8.48 -6.48
CA GLU A 274 13.67 -9.29 -5.35
C GLU A 274 12.21 -8.98 -4.99
N THR A 275 11.43 -10.04 -4.88
CA THR A 275 10.02 -10.01 -4.47
C THR A 275 9.83 -10.77 -3.17
N CYS A 276 8.65 -10.66 -2.56
CA CYS A 276 8.31 -11.46 -1.39
C CYS A 276 8.43 -12.97 -1.65
N ASP A 277 8.26 -13.40 -2.91
CA ASP A 277 8.33 -14.81 -3.30
C ASP A 277 9.77 -15.29 -3.52
N THR A 278 10.72 -14.40 -3.82
CA THR A 278 12.13 -14.75 -4.07
C THR A 278 13.05 -14.48 -2.88
N ALA A 279 12.85 -13.39 -2.16
CA ALA A 279 13.64 -12.99 -0.99
C ALA A 279 12.97 -13.36 0.35
N GLY A 280 11.70 -13.78 0.31
CA GLY A 280 10.88 -13.93 1.51
C GLY A 280 10.43 -12.60 2.09
N ILE A 281 9.69 -12.65 3.19
CA ILE A 281 9.20 -11.46 3.86
C ILE A 281 8.88 -11.70 5.33
N LEU A 282 9.36 -10.81 6.17
CA LEU A 282 9.07 -10.80 7.59
C LEU A 282 7.75 -10.07 7.87
N SER A 283 6.81 -10.73 8.54
CA SER A 283 5.50 -10.14 8.85
C SER A 283 5.61 -8.82 9.64
N THR A 284 6.57 -8.74 10.57
CA THR A 284 6.81 -7.53 11.36
C THR A 284 7.29 -6.35 10.51
N ALA A 285 8.08 -6.58 9.44
CA ALA A 285 8.48 -5.52 8.52
C ALA A 285 7.28 -4.92 7.79
N VAL A 286 6.37 -5.78 7.34
CA VAL A 286 5.11 -5.36 6.70
C VAL A 286 4.26 -4.53 7.66
N ASN A 287 4.09 -5.00 8.89
CA ASN A 287 3.27 -4.31 9.89
C ASN A 287 3.90 -2.97 10.32
N LEU A 288 5.23 -2.87 10.36
CA LEU A 288 5.92 -1.59 10.58
C LEU A 288 5.63 -0.61 9.44
N ALA A 289 5.76 -1.05 8.18
CA ALA A 289 5.45 -0.23 7.01
C ALA A 289 4.00 0.29 7.08
N ALA A 290 3.03 -0.60 7.34
CA ALA A 290 1.62 -0.26 7.47
C ALA A 290 1.35 0.71 8.63
N SER A 291 1.99 0.50 9.79
CA SER A 291 1.83 1.36 10.97
C SER A 291 2.33 2.79 10.70
N ILE A 292 3.49 2.91 10.06
CA ILE A 292 4.06 4.22 9.68
C ILE A 292 3.17 4.88 8.61
N GLN A 293 2.80 4.14 7.56
CA GLN A 293 1.93 4.64 6.49
C GLN A 293 0.60 5.14 7.03
N THR A 294 -0.04 4.38 7.92
CA THR A 294 -1.29 4.77 8.56
C THR A 294 -1.13 5.99 9.45
N THR A 295 -0.06 6.07 10.24
CA THR A 295 0.20 7.24 11.09
C THR A 295 0.34 8.51 10.27
N GLU A 296 1.07 8.46 9.16
CA GLU A 296 1.20 9.60 8.24
C GLU A 296 -0.14 9.96 7.58
N ALA A 297 -0.96 8.95 7.25
CA ALA A 297 -2.32 9.16 6.76
C ALA A 297 -3.19 9.89 7.80
N LEU A 298 -3.16 9.47 9.06
CA LEU A 298 -3.91 10.12 10.14
C LEU A 298 -3.51 11.58 10.30
N LYS A 299 -2.21 11.92 10.24
CA LYS A 299 -1.73 13.31 10.29
C LYS A 299 -2.32 14.16 9.17
N LEU A 300 -2.32 13.65 7.94
CA LEU A 300 -2.90 14.37 6.81
C LEU A 300 -4.40 14.56 6.98
N LEU A 301 -5.12 13.48 7.28
CA LEU A 301 -6.58 13.48 7.38
C LEU A 301 -7.11 14.30 8.57
N THR A 302 -6.28 14.53 9.59
CA THR A 302 -6.58 15.44 10.71
C THR A 302 -6.04 16.85 10.49
N ASN A 303 -5.73 17.21 9.25
CA ASN A 303 -5.25 18.53 8.83
C ASN A 303 -3.92 18.97 9.48
N GLN A 304 -2.99 18.02 9.64
CA GLN A 304 -1.66 18.27 10.21
C GLN A 304 -0.52 17.88 9.24
N PRO A 305 -0.54 18.31 7.96
CA PRO A 305 0.48 17.93 6.97
C PRO A 305 1.89 18.45 7.34
N HIS A 306 1.98 19.47 8.19
CA HIS A 306 3.25 20.02 8.69
C HIS A 306 4.00 19.03 9.61
N LEU A 307 3.29 18.06 10.22
CA LEU A 307 3.88 17.00 11.04
C LEU A 307 4.29 15.75 10.24
N MET A 308 3.96 15.71 8.95
CA MET A 308 4.33 14.59 8.11
C MET A 308 5.83 14.58 7.81
N ARG A 309 6.40 13.37 7.79
CA ARG A 309 7.81 13.17 7.44
C ARG A 309 8.06 13.55 5.98
N ARG A 310 9.22 14.18 5.72
CA ARG A 310 9.65 14.63 4.40
C ARG A 310 10.89 13.88 3.92
N THR A 311 10.96 12.60 4.25
CA THR A 311 12.03 11.69 3.85
C THR A 311 11.42 10.39 3.34
N LEU A 312 12.14 9.69 2.47
CA LEU A 312 11.97 8.26 2.29
C LEU A 312 12.66 7.59 3.48
N LEU A 313 11.88 6.95 4.32
CA LEU A 313 12.37 6.13 5.42
C LEU A 313 12.53 4.68 4.96
N SER A 314 13.67 4.09 5.27
CA SER A 314 13.91 2.64 5.16
C SER A 314 14.38 2.10 6.50
N HIS A 315 13.86 0.97 6.91
CA HIS A 315 14.23 0.29 8.15
C HIS A 315 14.39 -1.20 7.90
N ASP A 316 15.59 -1.73 8.13
CA ASP A 316 15.83 -3.16 8.23
C ASP A 316 15.62 -3.58 9.69
N LEU A 317 14.56 -4.37 9.93
CA LEU A 317 14.21 -4.78 11.29
C LEU A 317 15.15 -5.89 11.83
N TRP A 318 15.82 -6.63 10.94
CA TRP A 318 16.68 -7.72 11.37
C TRP A 318 18.02 -7.21 11.89
N SER A 319 18.63 -6.26 11.18
CA SER A 319 19.86 -5.58 11.60
C SER A 319 19.61 -4.35 12.48
N ASN A 320 18.34 -3.91 12.58
CA ASN A 320 17.92 -2.66 13.24
C ASN A 320 18.57 -1.40 12.61
N GLU A 321 18.84 -1.45 11.31
CA GLU A 321 19.38 -0.32 10.57
C GLU A 321 18.26 0.58 10.06
N ARG A 322 18.41 1.88 10.30
CA ARG A 322 17.45 2.89 9.83
C ARG A 322 18.17 3.91 8.94
N THR A 323 17.61 4.15 7.77
CA THR A 323 18.13 5.11 6.80
C THR A 323 17.02 6.05 6.36
N GLU A 324 17.35 7.33 6.17
CA GLU A 324 16.43 8.33 5.65
C GLU A 324 17.07 9.09 4.47
N ILE A 325 16.32 9.15 3.37
CA ILE A 325 16.71 9.90 2.17
C ILE A 325 15.84 11.15 2.10
N ASN A 326 16.48 12.32 1.91
CA ASN A 326 15.78 13.59 1.83
C ASN A 326 14.82 13.63 0.63
N ALA A 327 13.54 13.85 0.90
CA ALA A 327 12.47 14.00 -0.09
C ALA A 327 11.73 15.35 0.07
N THR A 328 12.36 16.33 0.70
CA THR A 328 11.74 17.61 1.09
C THR A 328 11.27 18.43 -0.11
N LYS A 329 11.95 18.35 -1.26
CA LYS A 329 11.68 19.18 -2.44
C LYS A 329 11.62 18.34 -3.72
N PRO A 330 10.73 18.71 -4.67
CA PRO A 330 10.76 18.15 -6.01
C PRO A 330 12.11 18.37 -6.69
N ASN A 331 12.54 17.40 -7.50
CA ASN A 331 13.70 17.57 -8.38
C ASN A 331 13.29 18.43 -9.60
N PRO A 332 13.98 19.57 -9.87
CA PRO A 332 13.64 20.46 -11.00
C PRO A 332 13.69 19.77 -12.37
N SER A 333 14.51 18.72 -12.53
CA SER A 333 14.61 17.95 -13.76
C SER A 333 13.70 16.71 -13.82
N CYS A 334 12.85 16.50 -12.82
CA CYS A 334 11.95 15.35 -12.80
C CYS A 334 10.94 15.40 -13.94
N THR A 335 10.87 14.34 -14.74
CA THR A 335 9.95 14.24 -15.87
C THR A 335 8.49 14.29 -15.44
N VAL A 336 8.15 13.71 -14.28
CA VAL A 336 6.78 13.62 -13.81
C VAL A 336 6.32 14.91 -13.11
N CYS A 337 6.90 15.27 -11.96
CA CYS A 337 6.35 16.38 -11.17
C CYS A 337 6.79 17.76 -11.65
N SER A 338 7.91 17.88 -12.40
CA SER A 338 8.41 19.16 -12.92
C SER A 338 8.06 19.37 -14.39
N GLN A 339 8.26 18.34 -15.25
CA GLN A 339 7.98 18.46 -16.68
C GLN A 339 6.56 18.04 -17.05
N ARG A 340 5.80 17.42 -16.12
CA ARG A 340 4.40 16.99 -16.31
C ARG A 340 4.21 15.97 -17.43
N ILE A 341 5.18 15.07 -17.62
CA ILE A 341 5.12 13.96 -18.57
C ILE A 341 4.69 12.69 -17.84
N PHE A 342 3.54 12.12 -18.22
CA PHE A 342 2.86 11.01 -17.53
C PHE A 342 2.79 9.76 -18.41
N THR A 343 3.95 9.15 -18.68
CA THR A 343 4.08 8.02 -19.63
C THR A 343 3.33 6.77 -19.17
N HIS A 344 3.34 6.48 -17.86
CA HIS A 344 2.62 5.33 -17.32
C HIS A 344 1.11 5.53 -17.36
N LEU A 345 0.63 6.75 -17.14
CA LEU A 345 -0.78 7.08 -17.24
C LEU A 345 -1.28 7.08 -18.71
N ALA A 346 -0.40 7.44 -19.66
CA ALA A 346 -0.70 7.34 -21.08
C ALA A 346 -0.77 5.88 -21.59
N GLY A 347 -0.38 4.90 -20.76
CA GLY A 347 -0.39 3.49 -21.13
C GLY A 347 0.77 3.06 -22.02
N GLU A 348 1.80 3.90 -22.18
CA GLU A 348 2.98 3.57 -22.94
C GLU A 348 3.78 2.43 -22.28
N GLY A 349 4.07 1.39 -23.06
CA GLY A 349 4.90 0.26 -22.61
C GLY A 349 4.19 -0.85 -21.82
N ARG A 350 2.86 -0.86 -21.74
CA ARG A 350 2.13 -1.95 -21.09
C ARG A 350 2.00 -3.18 -22.00
N PRO A 351 2.47 -4.36 -21.58
CA PRO A 351 2.08 -5.61 -22.22
C PRO A 351 0.62 -5.94 -21.82
N HIS A 352 -0.17 -6.42 -22.78
CA HIS A 352 -1.53 -6.95 -22.50
C HIS A 352 -1.52 -8.19 -21.59
N ILE A 353 -0.34 -8.66 -21.21
CA ILE A 353 -0.11 -9.85 -20.39
C ILE A 353 0.95 -9.51 -19.37
N THR A 354 0.60 -9.65 -18.11
CA THR A 354 1.50 -9.40 -16.98
C THR A 354 1.95 -10.73 -16.40
N LEU A 355 3.26 -10.92 -16.24
CA LEU A 355 3.80 -11.99 -15.42
C LEU A 355 3.54 -11.64 -13.95
N CYS A 356 2.70 -12.43 -13.29
CA CYS A 356 2.53 -12.33 -11.85
C CYS A 356 3.61 -13.17 -11.17
N GLY A 357 4.26 -12.65 -10.12
CA GLY A 357 5.45 -13.21 -9.47
C GLY A 357 5.38 -14.64 -8.89
N ARG A 358 4.33 -15.41 -9.22
CA ARG A 358 4.07 -16.75 -8.69
C ARG A 358 3.98 -17.83 -9.75
N ASN A 359 4.90 -17.85 -10.70
CA ASN A 359 4.81 -18.81 -11.80
C ASN A 359 3.41 -18.78 -12.44
N SER A 360 2.92 -17.57 -12.74
CA SER A 360 1.58 -17.34 -13.26
C SER A 360 1.56 -16.25 -14.33
N VAL A 361 0.64 -16.41 -15.26
CA VAL A 361 0.37 -15.46 -16.34
C VAL A 361 -1.07 -14.97 -16.19
N GLN A 362 -1.25 -13.66 -16.14
CA GLN A 362 -2.57 -13.06 -16.24
C GLN A 362 -2.86 -12.69 -17.68
N ILE A 363 -4.02 -13.10 -18.18
CA ILE A 363 -4.53 -12.79 -19.50
C ILE A 363 -5.76 -11.90 -19.35
N HIS A 364 -5.75 -10.82 -20.11
CA HIS A 364 -6.82 -9.83 -20.12
C HIS A 364 -7.13 -9.48 -21.59
N GLU A 365 -7.63 -10.47 -22.34
CA GLU A 365 -7.81 -10.29 -23.79
C GLU A 365 -9.14 -9.64 -24.16
N HIS A 366 -10.20 -9.79 -23.35
CA HIS A 366 -11.50 -9.25 -23.68
C HIS A 366 -12.27 -8.79 -22.44
N HIS A 367 -12.68 -7.55 -22.38
CA HIS A 367 -13.61 -7.00 -21.38
C HIS A 367 -15.05 -7.54 -21.59
N ARG A 368 -15.22 -8.86 -21.63
CA ARG A 368 -16.52 -9.49 -21.80
C ARG A 368 -16.95 -10.12 -20.48
N PRO A 369 -18.11 -9.74 -19.95
CA PRO A 369 -18.66 -10.40 -18.78
C PRO A 369 -18.81 -11.91 -19.02
N VAL A 370 -18.38 -12.71 -18.05
CA VAL A 370 -18.43 -14.16 -18.10
C VAL A 370 -19.57 -14.69 -17.22
N ASP A 371 -20.45 -15.48 -17.82
CA ASP A 371 -21.44 -16.26 -17.08
C ASP A 371 -20.77 -17.49 -16.47
N PHE A 372 -20.50 -17.46 -15.19
CA PHE A 372 -19.85 -18.54 -14.46
C PHE A 372 -20.70 -19.81 -14.40
N ALA A 373 -22.03 -19.72 -14.36
CA ALA A 373 -22.90 -20.89 -14.35
C ALA A 373 -22.84 -21.62 -15.69
N ALA A 374 -22.91 -20.88 -16.80
CA ALA A 374 -22.74 -21.45 -18.14
C ALA A 374 -21.34 -22.04 -18.33
N MET A 375 -20.30 -21.33 -17.85
CA MET A 375 -18.91 -21.80 -17.92
C MET A 375 -18.71 -23.07 -17.10
N HIS A 376 -19.22 -23.12 -15.87
CA HIS A 376 -19.18 -24.31 -15.02
C HIS A 376 -19.82 -25.51 -15.71
N LYS A 377 -21.02 -25.32 -16.27
CA LYS A 377 -21.73 -26.39 -17.01
C LYS A 377 -20.93 -26.89 -18.22
N ARG A 378 -20.21 -26.01 -18.89
CA ARG A 378 -19.34 -26.34 -20.04
C ARG A 378 -18.10 -27.12 -19.61
N LEU A 379 -17.48 -26.75 -18.47
CA LEU A 379 -16.24 -27.35 -17.99
C LEU A 379 -16.44 -28.65 -17.22
N ALA A 380 -17.57 -28.83 -16.53
CA ALA A 380 -17.84 -29.98 -15.68
C ALA A 380 -17.73 -31.35 -16.37
N PRO A 381 -18.10 -31.55 -17.67
CA PRO A 381 -17.99 -32.84 -18.33
C PRO A 381 -16.53 -33.29 -18.65
N HIS A 382 -15.54 -32.38 -18.54
CA HIS A 382 -14.15 -32.68 -18.86
C HIS A 382 -13.47 -33.45 -17.72
N ALA A 383 -13.11 -34.72 -17.96
CA ALA A 383 -12.51 -35.61 -16.96
C ALA A 383 -11.14 -35.17 -16.45
N ASP A 384 -10.45 -34.29 -17.19
CA ASP A 384 -9.14 -33.74 -16.85
C ASP A 384 -9.24 -32.41 -16.10
N ILE A 385 -10.45 -31.94 -15.78
CA ILE A 385 -10.70 -30.76 -14.96
C ILE A 385 -11.05 -31.18 -13.53
N HIS A 386 -10.32 -30.64 -12.57
CA HIS A 386 -10.47 -30.93 -11.15
C HIS A 386 -10.71 -29.64 -10.35
N ASP A 387 -11.24 -29.77 -9.14
CA ASP A 387 -11.50 -28.65 -8.22
C ASP A 387 -12.34 -27.51 -8.85
N LEU A 388 -13.25 -27.86 -9.76
CA LEU A 388 -14.11 -26.89 -10.44
C LEU A 388 -15.14 -26.33 -9.47
N ARG A 389 -15.04 -25.03 -9.20
CA ARG A 389 -15.95 -24.32 -8.31
C ARG A 389 -16.11 -22.87 -8.74
N PHE A 390 -17.25 -22.26 -8.42
CA PHE A 390 -17.47 -20.84 -8.65
C PHE A 390 -18.38 -20.24 -7.59
N ASN A 391 -18.29 -18.92 -7.47
CA ASN A 391 -19.22 -18.08 -6.73
C ASN A 391 -19.50 -16.81 -7.58
N GLN A 392 -20.09 -15.79 -6.99
CA GLN A 392 -20.39 -14.53 -7.72
C GLN A 392 -19.13 -13.75 -8.12
N LEU A 393 -17.95 -14.06 -7.54
CA LEU A 393 -16.74 -13.26 -7.65
C LEU A 393 -15.67 -13.91 -8.54
N LEU A 394 -15.64 -15.24 -8.63
CA LEU A 394 -14.69 -15.98 -9.46
C LEU A 394 -15.16 -17.39 -9.79
N LEU A 395 -14.59 -17.95 -10.87
CA LEU A 395 -14.65 -19.38 -11.19
C LEU A 395 -13.22 -19.91 -11.18
N ARG A 396 -13.00 -21.06 -10.49
CA ARG A 396 -11.69 -21.68 -10.36
C ARG A 396 -11.74 -23.16 -10.69
N PHE A 397 -10.70 -23.64 -11.38
CA PHE A 397 -10.51 -25.06 -11.68
C PHE A 397 -9.04 -25.40 -11.87
N LYS A 398 -8.70 -26.67 -11.78
CA LYS A 398 -7.37 -27.20 -12.07
C LYS A 398 -7.39 -28.09 -13.29
N ARG A 399 -6.32 -28.06 -14.06
CA ARG A 399 -6.05 -28.99 -15.16
C ARG A 399 -4.56 -29.29 -15.25
N GLY A 400 -4.18 -30.54 -14.99
CA GLY A 400 -2.77 -30.92 -14.87
C GLY A 400 -2.05 -30.06 -13.86
N PRO A 401 -0.87 -29.48 -14.19
CA PRO A 401 -0.12 -28.61 -13.26
C PRO A 401 -0.69 -27.19 -13.17
N HIS A 402 -1.70 -26.83 -13.98
CA HIS A 402 -2.19 -25.45 -14.05
C HIS A 402 -3.45 -25.24 -13.25
N THR A 403 -3.51 -24.12 -12.52
CA THR A 403 -4.72 -23.63 -11.87
C THR A 403 -5.23 -22.41 -12.61
N PHE A 404 -6.50 -22.41 -12.94
CA PHE A 404 -7.19 -21.31 -13.61
C PHE A 404 -8.09 -20.59 -12.61
N THR A 405 -7.98 -19.28 -12.58
CA THR A 405 -8.92 -18.41 -11.85
C THR A 405 -9.46 -17.39 -12.83
N LEU A 406 -10.76 -17.45 -13.08
CA LEU A 406 -11.48 -16.59 -14.02
C LEU A 406 -12.31 -15.59 -13.26
N PHE A 407 -12.27 -14.34 -13.66
CA PHE A 407 -12.99 -13.22 -13.07
C PHE A 407 -14.22 -12.82 -13.91
N PRO A 408 -15.19 -12.08 -13.33
CA PRO A 408 -16.43 -11.72 -14.04
C PRO A 408 -16.19 -10.87 -15.29
N ASP A 409 -15.09 -10.11 -15.33
CA ASP A 409 -14.68 -9.23 -16.45
C ASP A 409 -13.97 -9.97 -17.59
N GLY A 410 -13.85 -11.31 -17.50
CA GLY A 410 -13.17 -12.15 -18.49
C GLY A 410 -11.66 -12.29 -18.29
N ARG A 411 -11.08 -11.59 -17.32
CA ARG A 411 -9.70 -11.81 -16.90
C ARG A 411 -9.49 -13.24 -16.42
N ALA A 412 -8.34 -13.82 -16.75
CA ALA A 412 -7.94 -15.10 -16.22
C ALA A 412 -6.51 -15.09 -15.69
N LEU A 413 -6.31 -15.65 -14.51
CA LEU A 413 -5.01 -15.95 -13.95
C LEU A 413 -4.74 -17.44 -14.14
N ILE A 414 -3.65 -17.75 -14.86
CA ILE A 414 -3.20 -19.12 -15.11
C ILE A 414 -1.90 -19.34 -14.34
N GLN A 415 -1.99 -20.11 -13.27
CA GLN A 415 -0.85 -20.48 -12.41
C GLN A 415 -0.23 -21.78 -12.90
N GLY A 416 1.09 -21.96 -12.65
CA GLY A 416 1.84 -23.15 -13.04
C GLY A 416 2.62 -22.97 -14.34
N THR A 417 2.67 -21.75 -14.90
CA THR A 417 3.50 -21.38 -16.04
C THR A 417 3.87 -19.90 -16.02
N THR A 418 5.04 -19.58 -16.57
CA THR A 418 5.46 -18.21 -16.93
C THR A 418 5.52 -18.02 -18.44
N ASP A 419 5.22 -19.08 -19.22
CA ASP A 419 5.19 -19.01 -20.69
C ASP A 419 3.87 -18.38 -21.15
N ILE A 420 3.99 -17.18 -21.70
CA ILE A 420 2.87 -16.40 -22.21
C ILE A 420 2.15 -17.10 -23.37
N THR A 421 2.89 -17.78 -24.25
CA THR A 421 2.34 -18.47 -25.41
C THR A 421 1.50 -19.67 -24.97
N LEU A 422 2.04 -20.44 -24.02
CA LEU A 422 1.30 -21.55 -23.42
C LEU A 422 0.04 -21.07 -22.71
N ALA A 423 0.16 -20.00 -21.91
CA ALA A 423 -0.97 -19.43 -21.17
C ALA A 423 -2.08 -18.96 -22.13
N ARG A 424 -1.75 -18.27 -23.22
CA ARG A 424 -2.71 -17.88 -24.27
C ARG A 424 -3.42 -19.10 -24.89
N SER A 425 -2.65 -20.12 -25.24
CA SER A 425 -3.22 -21.36 -25.78
C SER A 425 -4.20 -22.04 -24.80
N LEU A 426 -3.83 -22.06 -23.54
CA LEU A 426 -4.67 -22.59 -22.46
C LEU A 426 -5.93 -21.75 -22.26
N TYR A 427 -5.81 -20.43 -22.26
CA TYR A 427 -6.95 -19.50 -22.17
C TYR A 427 -7.93 -19.73 -23.34
N ALA A 428 -7.46 -19.66 -24.58
CA ALA A 428 -8.28 -19.84 -25.76
C ALA A 428 -9.01 -21.20 -25.76
N ARG A 429 -8.33 -22.25 -25.29
CA ARG A 429 -8.88 -23.61 -25.28
C ARG A 429 -9.98 -23.82 -24.23
N PHE A 430 -9.84 -23.27 -23.04
CA PHE A 430 -10.75 -23.57 -21.90
C PHE A 430 -11.72 -22.43 -21.58
N ILE A 431 -11.30 -21.20 -21.79
CA ILE A 431 -12.11 -20.03 -21.46
C ILE A 431 -12.80 -19.49 -22.73
N GLY A 432 -12.10 -19.51 -23.84
CA GLY A 432 -12.61 -19.10 -25.16
C GLY A 432 -12.11 -17.71 -25.55
N SER A 433 -12.14 -17.45 -26.82
CA SER A 433 -11.86 -16.14 -27.43
C SER A 433 -13.12 -15.31 -27.59
#